data_9a03a7e81311eee311b73d5991e43ab0
#
_entry.id   9a03a7e81311eee311b73d5991e43ab0
#
_cell.length_a   1.000
_cell.length_b   1.000
_cell.length_c   1.000
_cell.angle_alpha   90.00
_cell.angle_beta   90.00
_cell.angle_gamma   90.00
#
_symmetry.space_group_name_H-M   'P 1'
#
loop_
_entity.id
_entity.type
_entity.pdbx_description
1 polymer ?
#
loop_
_entity_poly.entity_id
_entity_poly.type
_entity_poly.pdbx_seq_one_letter_code
_entity_poly.pdbx_strand_id
1 'polypeptide(L)'
;MRRIRIFEMPSLYREPMVITGYRFGKGEKSAAIVGAMRGNEIQQLYICSQLVRRLKMLENEGLLTAGHAVEVIPCVNPSSVNIGKRFWAMDDTDVNRMFPGYDKGETTQRIASGLFQHLIGWKWGIQFASFYLRGDFVPHVRMMSTDWSDAQTACDFGLPYVFVRDPLPIDTTTLNFNWQIWDTRAYTIFTSETDRIDVVSAEIAVNAVLRFLVRRGVLSCQVQKGVSSEQLRDDDIVNAHATAAGIFRCLVKPGDLVRKDDLLGEIIDPGEGHVLREVRSPGQGCVFFACRDALVMQRQILFGLKLSADQAAE
;
A
#
# COMPACT_ATOMS: atom_id res chain seq x y z
N MET A 1 -7.56 11.31 21.75
CA MET A 1 -6.99 10.01 21.29
C MET A 1 -7.16 8.93 22.34
N ARG A 2 -7.62 7.73 21.93
CA ARG A 2 -7.75 6.55 22.80
C ARG A 2 -6.98 5.38 22.19
N ARG A 3 -6.11 4.74 22.96
CA ARG A 3 -5.43 3.50 22.58
C ARG A 3 -6.38 2.32 22.77
N ILE A 4 -6.50 1.45 21.79
CA ILE A 4 -7.42 0.30 21.76
C ILE A 4 -6.61 -0.97 21.55
N ARG A 5 -6.85 -1.97 22.41
CA ARG A 5 -6.37 -3.33 22.17
C ARG A 5 -7.38 -4.04 21.28
N ILE A 6 -6.97 -4.35 20.05
CA ILE A 6 -7.83 -4.93 19.02
C ILE A 6 -7.82 -6.45 19.10
N PHE A 7 -6.65 -7.01 19.23
CA PHE A 7 -6.43 -8.45 19.31
C PHE A 7 -5.27 -8.73 20.24
N GLU A 8 -5.36 -9.83 21.00
CA GLU A 8 -4.31 -10.32 21.89
C GLU A 8 -4.15 -11.81 21.73
N MET A 9 -2.91 -12.25 21.61
CA MET A 9 -2.55 -13.65 21.59
C MET A 9 -1.53 -13.94 22.69
N PRO A 10 -1.86 -14.80 23.66
CA PRO A 10 -0.94 -15.14 24.75
C PRO A 10 0.30 -15.85 24.23
N SER A 11 1.41 -15.69 24.90
CA SER A 11 2.68 -16.36 24.67
C SER A 11 3.13 -17.10 25.92
N LEU A 12 3.87 -18.22 25.76
CA LEU A 12 4.31 -19.04 26.90
C LEU A 12 5.40 -18.35 27.75
N TYR A 13 6.39 -17.74 27.09
CA TYR A 13 7.58 -17.16 27.74
C TYR A 13 7.85 -15.69 27.36
N ARG A 14 6.87 -15.01 26.78
CA ARG A 14 6.98 -13.62 26.34
C ARG A 14 5.72 -12.88 26.70
N GLU A 15 5.80 -11.55 26.61
CA GLU A 15 4.61 -10.72 26.60
C GLU A 15 3.66 -11.14 25.49
N PRO A 16 2.34 -11.06 25.69
CA PRO A 16 1.35 -11.35 24.67
C PRO A 16 1.60 -10.52 23.41
N MET A 17 1.38 -11.12 22.23
CA MET A 17 1.29 -10.32 21.00
C MET A 17 -0.01 -9.53 21.02
N VAL A 18 0.10 -8.21 20.85
CA VAL A 18 -1.06 -7.30 20.87
C VAL A 18 -1.09 -6.47 19.61
N ILE A 19 -2.23 -6.48 18.90
CA ILE A 19 -2.54 -5.51 17.87
C ILE A 19 -3.20 -4.29 18.54
N THR A 20 -2.59 -3.13 18.32
CA THR A 20 -3.04 -1.87 18.93
C THR A 20 -3.54 -0.91 17.86
N GLY A 21 -4.71 -0.32 18.08
CA GLY A 21 -5.26 0.80 17.33
C GLY A 21 -5.24 2.10 18.14
N TYR A 22 -5.23 3.21 17.42
CA TYR A 22 -5.36 4.56 17.96
C TYR A 22 -6.59 5.22 17.39
N ARG A 23 -7.62 5.44 18.24
CA ARG A 23 -8.89 6.03 17.82
C ARG A 23 -8.96 7.49 18.21
N PHE A 24 -9.41 8.29 17.27
CA PHE A 24 -9.64 9.73 17.36
C PHE A 24 -11.12 10.01 17.16
N GLY A 25 -11.66 10.97 17.90
CA GLY A 25 -13.07 11.33 17.85
C GLY A 25 -14.00 10.32 18.51
N LYS A 26 -15.30 10.65 18.44
CA LYS A 26 -16.41 9.84 18.94
C LYS A 26 -17.57 9.93 17.96
N GLY A 27 -18.21 8.80 17.66
CA GLY A 27 -19.35 8.75 16.73
C GLY A 27 -19.22 7.64 15.71
N GLU A 28 -19.65 7.90 14.49
CA GLU A 28 -19.65 6.92 13.41
C GLU A 28 -18.24 6.44 13.08
N LYS A 29 -18.11 5.16 12.77
CA LYS A 29 -16.88 4.54 12.27
C LYS A 29 -16.56 5.06 10.85
N SER A 30 -15.97 6.25 10.73
CA SER A 30 -15.76 6.90 9.45
C SER A 30 -14.61 6.29 8.67
N ALA A 31 -13.40 6.28 9.21
CA ALA A 31 -12.24 5.74 8.49
C ALA A 31 -11.35 4.87 9.38
N ALA A 32 -11.05 3.66 8.92
CA ALA A 32 -10.04 2.78 9.49
C ALA A 32 -8.81 2.75 8.57
N ILE A 33 -7.62 2.97 9.16
CA ILE A 33 -6.35 3.05 8.45
C ILE A 33 -5.43 1.97 8.98
N VAL A 34 -4.96 1.08 8.11
CA VAL A 34 -4.13 -0.07 8.47
C VAL A 34 -2.77 0.03 7.81
N GLY A 35 -1.72 -0.05 8.62
CA GLY A 35 -0.32 -0.01 8.21
C GLY A 35 0.28 -1.40 8.01
N ALA A 36 1.46 -1.62 8.61
CA ALA A 36 2.27 -2.81 8.43
C ALA A 36 1.50 -4.11 8.71
N MET A 37 1.06 -4.77 7.64
CA MET A 37 0.48 -6.11 7.65
C MET A 37 1.59 -7.18 7.70
N ARG A 38 2.74 -6.85 7.12
CA ARG A 38 3.94 -7.69 7.05
C ARG A 38 5.09 -7.06 7.83
N GLY A 39 5.99 -7.89 8.37
CA GLY A 39 7.03 -7.40 9.27
C GLY A 39 8.13 -6.56 8.63
N ASN A 40 8.28 -6.60 7.31
CA ASN A 40 9.21 -5.75 6.58
C ASN A 40 8.57 -4.46 6.03
N GLU A 41 7.29 -4.20 6.35
CA GLU A 41 6.57 -3.01 5.89
C GLU A 41 6.86 -1.80 6.81
N ILE A 42 8.12 -1.44 6.92
CA ILE A 42 8.60 -0.38 7.82
C ILE A 42 8.13 1.00 7.35
N GLN A 43 8.06 1.22 6.03
CA GLN A 43 7.52 2.46 5.46
C GLN A 43 6.05 2.67 5.87
N GLN A 44 5.23 1.63 5.79
CA GLN A 44 3.81 1.67 6.15
C GLN A 44 3.62 1.91 7.65
N LEU A 45 4.46 1.28 8.49
CA LEU A 45 4.50 1.53 9.92
C LEU A 45 4.84 3.00 10.22
N TYR A 46 5.87 3.54 9.54
CA TYR A 46 6.27 4.94 9.69
C TYR A 46 5.15 5.91 9.27
N ILE A 47 4.54 5.70 8.09
CA ILE A 47 3.40 6.51 7.61
C ILE A 47 2.29 6.54 8.66
N CYS A 48 1.88 5.38 9.17
CA CYS A 48 0.84 5.31 10.20
C CYS A 48 1.25 6.00 11.51
N SER A 49 2.50 5.92 11.91
CA SER A 49 2.99 6.63 13.11
C SER A 49 2.89 8.15 12.93
N GLN A 50 3.20 8.67 11.73
CA GLN A 50 3.05 10.10 11.42
C GLN A 50 1.56 10.52 11.38
N LEU A 51 0.68 9.66 10.83
CA LEU A 51 -0.77 9.88 10.88
C LEU A 51 -1.29 9.95 12.31
N VAL A 52 -0.88 9.03 13.19
CA VAL A 52 -1.24 9.07 14.62
C VAL A 52 -0.82 10.40 15.24
N ARG A 53 0.41 10.86 14.99
CA ARG A 53 0.92 12.14 15.48
C ARG A 53 0.11 13.32 14.98
N ARG A 54 -0.17 13.38 13.67
CA ARG A 54 -0.95 14.47 13.03
C ARG A 54 -2.40 14.49 13.51
N LEU A 55 -3.07 13.34 13.52
CA LEU A 55 -4.47 13.25 13.99
C LEU A 55 -4.61 13.61 15.47
N LYS A 56 -3.60 13.28 16.30
CA LYS A 56 -3.58 13.70 17.70
C LYS A 56 -3.51 15.23 17.86
N MET A 57 -2.70 15.88 17.04
CA MET A 57 -2.62 17.34 17.02
C MET A 57 -3.95 17.96 16.59
N LEU A 58 -4.51 17.49 15.46
CA LEU A 58 -5.78 17.99 14.91
C LEU A 58 -6.96 17.76 15.88
N GLU A 59 -7.02 16.63 16.57
CA GLU A 59 -8.03 16.38 17.59
C GLU A 59 -7.89 17.36 18.77
N ASN A 60 -6.67 17.63 19.25
CA ASN A 60 -6.42 18.58 20.34
C ASN A 60 -6.76 20.03 19.96
N GLU A 61 -6.63 20.38 18.68
CA GLU A 61 -7.01 21.69 18.11
C GLU A 61 -8.50 21.80 17.80
N GLY A 62 -9.28 20.72 18.02
CA GLY A 62 -10.73 20.72 17.74
C GLY A 62 -11.09 20.64 16.25
N LEU A 63 -10.15 20.21 15.42
CA LEU A 63 -10.30 20.13 13.95
C LEU A 63 -10.83 18.77 13.45
N LEU A 64 -11.13 17.86 14.35
CA LEU A 64 -11.87 16.62 14.05
C LEU A 64 -13.38 16.94 14.15
N THR A 65 -14.09 16.73 13.08
CA THR A 65 -15.52 17.04 13.00
C THR A 65 -16.33 16.17 13.96
N ALA A 66 -17.22 16.79 14.73
CA ALA A 66 -18.08 16.07 15.68
C ALA A 66 -18.93 15.00 14.98
N GLY A 67 -19.13 13.86 15.67
CA GLY A 67 -19.90 12.74 15.11
C GLY A 67 -19.07 11.77 14.27
N HIS A 68 -17.80 12.03 14.03
CA HIS A 68 -16.89 11.15 13.28
C HIS A 68 -15.84 10.49 14.18
N ALA A 69 -15.44 9.28 13.83
CA ALA A 69 -14.30 8.58 14.40
C ALA A 69 -13.33 8.13 13.29
N VAL A 70 -12.03 8.25 13.58
CA VAL A 70 -10.93 7.74 12.75
C VAL A 70 -10.11 6.79 13.59
N GLU A 71 -9.69 5.66 13.04
CA GLU A 71 -8.80 4.72 13.72
C GLU A 71 -7.58 4.42 12.86
N VAL A 72 -6.41 4.44 13.48
CA VAL A 72 -5.14 4.06 12.84
C VAL A 72 -4.58 2.85 13.55
N ILE A 73 -4.27 1.80 12.80
CA ILE A 73 -3.66 0.55 13.23
C ILE A 73 -2.28 0.45 12.57
N PRO A 74 -1.21 0.92 13.25
CA PRO A 74 0.10 1.03 12.62
C PRO A 74 0.73 -0.30 12.24
N CYS A 75 0.47 -1.35 13.04
CA CYS A 75 1.11 -2.65 12.88
C CYS A 75 0.14 -3.78 13.22
N VAL A 76 -0.03 -4.70 12.28
CA VAL A 76 -0.81 -5.93 12.45
C VAL A 76 0.06 -7.10 12.88
N ASN A 77 1.33 -7.12 12.46
CA ASN A 77 2.26 -8.21 12.73
C ASN A 77 3.51 -7.74 13.49
N PRO A 78 3.38 -7.31 14.76
CA PRO A 78 4.50 -6.83 15.55
C PRO A 78 5.56 -7.89 15.79
N SER A 79 5.20 -9.17 15.86
CA SER A 79 6.14 -10.27 16.05
C SER A 79 7.15 -10.38 14.90
N SER A 80 6.67 -10.21 13.66
CA SER A 80 7.55 -10.28 12.49
C SER A 80 8.32 -8.98 12.27
N VAL A 81 7.77 -7.82 12.65
CA VAL A 81 8.49 -6.53 12.66
C VAL A 81 9.72 -6.62 13.56
N ASN A 82 9.59 -7.21 14.76
CA ASN A 82 10.68 -7.32 15.72
C ASN A 82 11.89 -8.10 15.21
N ILE A 83 11.71 -8.96 14.22
CA ILE A 83 12.77 -9.81 13.64
C ILE A 83 13.01 -9.53 12.15
N GLY A 84 12.37 -8.50 11.58
CA GLY A 84 12.53 -8.11 10.18
C GLY A 84 12.04 -9.13 9.15
N LYS A 85 11.18 -10.09 9.55
CA LYS A 85 10.61 -11.08 8.64
C LYS A 85 9.37 -10.54 7.94
N ARG A 86 9.26 -10.79 6.63
CA ARG A 86 8.10 -10.36 5.84
C ARG A 86 6.80 -11.00 6.32
N PHE A 87 6.78 -12.32 6.41
CA PHE A 87 5.60 -13.10 6.77
C PHE A 87 5.57 -13.47 8.25
N TRP A 88 4.58 -14.21 8.69
CA TRP A 88 4.46 -14.64 10.07
C TRP A 88 5.70 -15.44 10.47
N ALA A 89 6.29 -15.07 11.60
CA ALA A 89 7.62 -15.54 11.99
C ALA A 89 7.74 -17.05 12.24
N MET A 90 6.62 -17.73 12.51
CA MET A 90 6.61 -19.13 12.93
C MET A 90 6.45 -20.11 11.76
N ASP A 91 5.71 -19.73 10.71
CA ASP A 91 5.31 -20.62 9.62
C ASP A 91 5.41 -19.96 8.22
N ASP A 92 5.96 -18.75 8.14
CA ASP A 92 6.10 -17.95 6.93
C ASP A 92 4.76 -17.69 6.19
N THR A 93 3.63 -17.71 6.90
CA THR A 93 2.32 -17.41 6.33
C THR A 93 2.09 -15.89 6.19
N ASP A 94 1.51 -15.48 5.07
CA ASP A 94 1.12 -14.07 4.83
C ASP A 94 -0.23 -13.76 5.47
N VAL A 95 -0.24 -12.98 6.55
CA VAL A 95 -1.48 -12.55 7.24
C VAL A 95 -2.46 -11.88 6.27
N ASN A 96 -1.96 -11.12 5.26
CA ASN A 96 -2.84 -10.48 4.26
C ASN A 96 -3.42 -11.46 3.21
N ARG A 97 -3.23 -12.75 3.40
CA ARG A 97 -3.85 -13.82 2.59
C ARG A 97 -4.78 -14.71 3.43
N MET A 98 -5.13 -14.25 4.63
CA MET A 98 -5.94 -15.03 5.57
C MET A 98 -7.32 -14.43 5.85
N PHE A 99 -7.69 -13.31 5.22
CA PHE A 99 -8.98 -12.67 5.43
C PHE A 99 -10.13 -13.41 4.72
N PRO A 100 -11.34 -13.42 5.33
CA PRO A 100 -11.75 -12.74 6.58
C PRO A 100 -11.24 -13.40 7.85
N GLY A 101 -10.53 -14.50 7.77
CA GLY A 101 -9.97 -15.26 8.88
C GLY A 101 -10.95 -16.30 9.47
N TYR A 102 -10.43 -17.05 10.44
CA TYR A 102 -11.19 -18.05 11.18
C TYR A 102 -10.68 -18.10 12.63
N ASP A 103 -11.57 -17.88 13.61
CA ASP A 103 -11.22 -17.74 15.02
C ASP A 103 -10.71 -19.04 15.69
N LYS A 104 -11.05 -20.20 15.11
CA LYS A 104 -10.62 -21.55 15.54
C LYS A 104 -9.53 -22.12 14.64
N GLY A 105 -9.01 -21.32 13.70
CA GLY A 105 -7.99 -21.74 12.76
C GLY A 105 -6.57 -21.58 13.29
N GLU A 106 -5.62 -21.66 12.37
CA GLU A 106 -4.20 -21.43 12.63
C GLU A 106 -3.94 -19.98 13.09
N THR A 107 -2.76 -19.72 13.62
CA THR A 107 -2.42 -18.44 14.25
C THR A 107 -2.72 -17.23 13.35
N THR A 108 -2.31 -17.27 12.09
CA THR A 108 -2.54 -16.17 11.14
C THR A 108 -3.99 -15.99 10.75
N GLN A 109 -4.77 -17.07 10.68
CA GLN A 109 -6.22 -17.01 10.48
C GLN A 109 -6.93 -16.38 11.67
N ARG A 110 -6.50 -16.68 12.90
CA ARG A 110 -7.02 -16.07 14.13
C ARG A 110 -6.69 -14.58 14.23
N ILE A 111 -5.47 -14.19 13.84
CA ILE A 111 -5.05 -12.79 13.74
C ILE A 111 -5.94 -12.04 12.75
N ALA A 112 -6.10 -12.60 11.54
CA ALA A 112 -6.95 -12.02 10.51
C ALA A 112 -8.40 -11.89 10.96
N SER A 113 -8.96 -12.94 11.56
CA SER A 113 -10.33 -12.93 12.10
C SER A 113 -10.52 -11.87 13.17
N GLY A 114 -9.65 -11.81 14.19
CA GLY A 114 -9.76 -10.83 15.26
C GLY A 114 -9.65 -9.38 14.77
N LEU A 115 -8.73 -9.12 13.85
CA LEU A 115 -8.60 -7.81 13.21
C LEU A 115 -9.85 -7.50 12.36
N PHE A 116 -10.30 -8.42 11.53
CA PHE A 116 -11.43 -8.20 10.61
C PHE A 116 -12.73 -7.93 11.36
N GLN A 117 -13.05 -8.69 12.42
CA GLN A 117 -14.23 -8.46 13.27
C GLN A 117 -14.22 -7.05 13.87
N HIS A 118 -13.05 -6.53 14.24
CA HIS A 118 -12.92 -5.16 14.73
C HIS A 118 -13.17 -4.11 13.62
N LEU A 119 -12.78 -4.46 12.38
CA LEU A 119 -12.84 -3.56 11.22
C LEU A 119 -14.20 -3.55 10.51
N ILE A 120 -15.12 -4.43 10.84
CA ILE A 120 -16.49 -4.43 10.29
C ILE A 120 -17.23 -3.15 10.67
N GLY A 121 -17.96 -2.60 9.70
CA GLY A 121 -18.82 -1.43 9.88
C GLY A 121 -18.09 -0.08 9.81
N TRP A 122 -16.81 -0.04 9.40
CA TRP A 122 -16.16 1.20 9.02
C TRP A 122 -16.57 1.60 7.62
N LYS A 123 -16.89 2.90 7.42
CA LYS A 123 -17.34 3.42 6.11
C LYS A 123 -16.24 3.39 5.05
N TRP A 124 -15.02 3.78 5.45
CA TRP A 124 -13.85 3.78 4.59
C TRP A 124 -12.72 2.97 5.22
N GLY A 125 -12.17 2.03 4.45
CA GLY A 125 -10.97 1.27 4.77
C GLY A 125 -9.78 1.78 3.95
N ILE A 126 -8.69 2.16 4.60
CA ILE A 126 -7.48 2.62 3.94
C ILE A 126 -6.33 1.72 4.38
N GLN A 127 -5.71 1.00 3.44
CA GLN A 127 -4.57 0.15 3.72
C GLN A 127 -3.33 0.70 3.04
N PHE A 128 -2.23 0.80 3.77
CA PHE A 128 -0.92 0.95 3.16
C PHE A 128 -0.36 -0.44 2.88
N ALA A 129 -0.02 -0.73 1.64
CA ALA A 129 0.43 -2.06 1.25
C ALA A 129 1.75 -2.04 0.50
N SER A 130 2.41 -3.19 0.49
CA SER A 130 3.58 -3.47 -0.32
C SER A 130 3.21 -4.31 -1.53
N PHE A 131 3.94 -4.12 -2.62
CA PHE A 131 3.86 -5.01 -3.76
C PHE A 131 4.66 -6.30 -3.50
N TYR A 132 4.40 -7.35 -4.27
CA TYR A 132 5.15 -8.61 -4.13
C TYR A 132 6.58 -8.52 -4.66
N LEU A 133 6.84 -7.63 -5.64
CA LEU A 133 8.18 -7.26 -6.09
C LEU A 133 8.68 -6.05 -5.31
N ARG A 134 9.97 -6.00 -5.02
CA ARG A 134 10.61 -4.82 -4.43
C ARG A 134 10.72 -3.74 -5.50
N GLY A 135 10.27 -2.55 -5.16
CA GLY A 135 10.34 -1.42 -6.08
C GLY A 135 9.52 -0.23 -5.63
N ASP A 136 9.72 0.84 -6.38
CA ASP A 136 9.05 2.11 -6.16
C ASP A 136 7.94 2.31 -7.19
N PHE A 137 6.88 2.97 -6.76
CA PHE A 137 5.77 3.40 -7.62
C PHE A 137 5.65 4.91 -7.67
N VAL A 138 5.07 5.43 -8.73
CA VAL A 138 4.38 6.72 -8.62
C VAL A 138 3.28 6.55 -7.57
N PRO A 139 3.19 7.45 -6.56
CA PRO A 139 2.17 7.33 -5.52
C PRO A 139 0.77 7.28 -6.12
N HIS A 140 0.00 6.25 -5.78
CA HIS A 140 -1.34 6.04 -6.32
C HIS A 140 -2.26 5.34 -5.34
N VAL A 141 -3.56 5.47 -5.57
CA VAL A 141 -4.58 4.66 -4.91
C VAL A 141 -4.88 3.46 -5.79
N ARG A 142 -4.94 2.27 -5.19
CA ARG A 142 -5.40 1.06 -5.86
C ARG A 142 -6.66 0.53 -5.21
N MET A 143 -7.57 0.04 -6.02
CA MET A 143 -8.79 -0.62 -5.59
C MET A 143 -9.16 -1.75 -6.53
N MET A 144 -10.00 -2.66 -6.05
CA MET A 144 -10.52 -3.74 -6.89
C MET A 144 -11.88 -3.33 -7.47
N SER A 145 -12.12 -3.74 -8.71
CA SER A 145 -13.40 -3.56 -9.42
C SER A 145 -14.41 -4.56 -8.84
N THR A 146 -15.26 -4.06 -7.95
CA THR A 146 -16.37 -4.79 -7.32
C THR A 146 -17.58 -3.87 -7.30
N ASP A 147 -18.74 -4.38 -6.94
CA ASP A 147 -19.97 -3.56 -6.77
C ASP A 147 -19.80 -2.46 -5.71
N TRP A 148 -18.80 -2.58 -4.83
CA TRP A 148 -18.45 -1.64 -3.77
C TRP A 148 -17.28 -0.71 -4.13
N SER A 149 -16.83 -0.76 -5.38
CA SER A 149 -15.77 0.13 -5.85
C SER A 149 -16.28 1.56 -6.05
N ASP A 150 -15.50 2.54 -5.62
CA ASP A 150 -15.82 3.97 -5.74
C ASP A 150 -14.57 4.74 -6.17
N ALA A 151 -14.25 4.64 -7.46
CA ALA A 151 -13.09 5.30 -8.04
C ALA A 151 -13.20 6.83 -7.99
N GLN A 152 -14.43 7.38 -8.06
CA GLN A 152 -14.63 8.82 -7.94
C GLN A 152 -14.22 9.31 -6.54
N THR A 153 -14.63 8.62 -5.49
CA THR A 153 -14.20 8.94 -4.11
C THR A 153 -12.70 8.72 -3.92
N ALA A 154 -12.08 7.75 -4.63
CA ALA A 154 -10.63 7.54 -4.58
C ALA A 154 -9.82 8.76 -5.09
N CYS A 155 -10.38 9.57 -6.00
CA CYS A 155 -9.75 10.81 -6.46
C CYS A 155 -9.60 11.86 -5.34
N ASP A 156 -10.33 11.73 -4.24
CA ASP A 156 -10.22 12.66 -3.10
C ASP A 156 -8.89 12.55 -2.34
N PHE A 157 -8.15 11.47 -2.52
CA PHE A 157 -6.77 11.38 -2.03
C PHE A 157 -5.86 12.39 -2.75
N GLY A 158 -6.18 12.82 -3.99
CA GLY A 158 -5.41 13.78 -4.77
C GLY A 158 -4.01 13.27 -5.10
N LEU A 159 -3.87 11.97 -5.32
CA LEU A 159 -2.68 11.32 -5.86
C LEU A 159 -2.78 11.27 -7.40
N PRO A 160 -1.66 11.17 -8.13
CA PRO A 160 -1.66 11.20 -9.59
C PRO A 160 -2.57 10.16 -10.25
N TYR A 161 -2.66 8.97 -9.67
CA TYR A 161 -3.43 7.88 -10.28
C TYR A 161 -4.37 7.20 -9.30
N VAL A 162 -5.51 6.75 -9.83
CA VAL A 162 -6.42 5.77 -9.23
C VAL A 162 -6.38 4.52 -10.09
N PHE A 163 -5.80 3.44 -9.59
CA PHE A 163 -5.63 2.20 -10.32
C PHE A 163 -6.76 1.22 -9.95
N VAL A 164 -7.62 0.93 -10.90
CA VAL A 164 -8.75 0.00 -10.73
C VAL A 164 -8.43 -1.29 -11.48
N ARG A 165 -8.41 -2.40 -10.76
CA ARG A 165 -8.11 -3.72 -11.35
C ARG A 165 -9.19 -4.73 -11.03
N ASP A 166 -9.39 -5.68 -11.90
CA ASP A 166 -10.25 -6.81 -11.63
C ASP A 166 -9.62 -7.75 -10.61
N PRO A 167 -10.39 -8.25 -9.62
CA PRO A 167 -9.86 -9.12 -8.60
C PRO A 167 -9.47 -10.48 -9.18
N LEU A 168 -8.27 -10.94 -8.87
CA LEU A 168 -7.82 -12.30 -9.14
C LEU A 168 -8.23 -13.24 -7.98
N PRO A 169 -8.31 -14.57 -8.20
CA PRO A 169 -8.63 -15.52 -7.12
C PRO A 169 -7.76 -15.34 -5.85
N ILE A 170 -6.48 -15.02 -6.02
CA ILE A 170 -5.55 -14.77 -4.91
C ILE A 170 -5.89 -13.49 -4.11
N ASP A 171 -6.65 -12.56 -4.68
CA ASP A 171 -7.01 -11.32 -4.01
C ASP A 171 -8.20 -11.49 -3.06
N THR A 172 -9.01 -12.54 -3.22
CA THR A 172 -10.21 -12.82 -2.42
C THR A 172 -9.92 -13.04 -0.94
N THR A 173 -8.69 -13.32 -0.59
CA THR A 173 -8.23 -13.53 0.79
C THR A 173 -7.50 -12.32 1.39
N THR A 174 -7.51 -11.18 0.70
CA THR A 174 -6.90 -9.93 1.21
C THR A 174 -7.87 -9.11 2.07
N LEU A 175 -7.33 -8.29 2.96
CA LEU A 175 -8.14 -7.35 3.75
C LEU A 175 -8.95 -6.42 2.85
N ASN A 176 -8.33 -5.86 1.80
CA ASN A 176 -8.99 -4.89 0.91
C ASN A 176 -10.21 -5.49 0.21
N PHE A 177 -10.10 -6.71 -0.34
CA PHE A 177 -11.23 -7.40 -0.98
C PHE A 177 -12.34 -7.69 0.02
N ASN A 178 -11.99 -8.26 1.19
CA ASN A 178 -12.98 -8.60 2.21
C ASN A 178 -13.67 -7.35 2.78
N TRP A 179 -12.98 -6.23 2.92
CA TRP A 179 -13.61 -4.96 3.27
C TRP A 179 -14.70 -4.57 2.27
N GLN A 180 -14.40 -4.65 0.96
CA GLN A 180 -15.37 -4.29 -0.08
C GLN A 180 -16.61 -5.16 -0.03
N ILE A 181 -16.47 -6.49 0.01
CA ILE A 181 -17.63 -7.39 0.05
C ILE A 181 -18.40 -7.37 1.39
N TRP A 182 -17.88 -6.67 2.40
CA TRP A 182 -18.52 -6.43 3.70
C TRP A 182 -18.87 -4.95 3.91
N ASP A 183 -19.28 -4.26 2.85
CA ASP A 183 -19.85 -2.91 2.83
C ASP A 183 -18.89 -1.78 3.22
N THR A 184 -17.59 -2.00 3.19
CA THR A 184 -16.58 -0.95 3.41
C THR A 184 -15.97 -0.52 2.08
N ARG A 185 -15.99 0.79 1.77
CA ARG A 185 -15.24 1.32 0.62
C ARG A 185 -13.76 1.28 0.94
N ALA A 186 -13.04 0.37 0.29
CA ALA A 186 -11.66 0.07 0.61
C ALA A 186 -10.70 0.58 -0.45
N TYR A 187 -9.62 1.21 0.01
CA TYR A 187 -8.57 1.80 -0.80
C TYR A 187 -7.21 1.31 -0.31
N THR A 188 -6.32 1.02 -1.24
CA THR A 188 -4.94 0.69 -0.92
C THR A 188 -4.02 1.77 -1.48
N ILE A 189 -3.14 2.33 -0.65
CA ILE A 189 -2.18 3.34 -1.07
C ILE A 189 -0.82 2.65 -1.28
N PHE A 190 -0.25 2.83 -2.47
CA PHE A 190 1.09 2.41 -2.83
C PHE A 190 1.99 3.63 -3.01
N THR A 191 3.23 3.50 -2.56
CA THR A 191 4.24 4.56 -2.65
C THR A 191 5.61 3.97 -3.01
N SER A 192 6.67 4.29 -2.27
CA SER A 192 8.02 3.77 -2.46
C SER A 192 8.21 2.37 -1.85
N GLU A 193 9.44 1.88 -1.85
CA GLU A 193 9.86 0.65 -1.16
C GLU A 193 9.37 0.60 0.28
N THR A 194 9.21 -0.61 0.79
CA THR A 194 8.53 -0.85 2.06
C THR A 194 9.47 -1.16 3.22
N ASP A 195 10.68 -1.63 2.95
CA ASP A 195 11.65 -2.07 3.95
C ASP A 195 12.62 -0.98 4.43
N ARG A 196 12.47 0.24 3.91
CA ARG A 196 13.20 1.43 4.36
C ARG A 196 12.27 2.65 4.41
N ILE A 197 12.68 3.66 5.18
CA ILE A 197 11.92 4.90 5.31
C ILE A 197 12.33 5.87 4.21
N ASP A 198 11.36 6.22 3.37
CA ASP A 198 11.40 7.38 2.47
C ASP A 198 10.47 8.46 3.03
N VAL A 199 11.08 9.49 3.62
CA VAL A 199 10.33 10.56 4.30
C VAL A 199 9.46 11.36 3.33
N VAL A 200 9.93 11.60 2.10
CA VAL A 200 9.18 12.35 1.09
C VAL A 200 7.93 11.59 0.65
N SER A 201 8.10 10.33 0.33
CA SER A 201 6.99 9.45 -0.04
C SER A 201 5.99 9.27 1.12
N ALA A 202 6.49 9.15 2.36
CA ALA A 202 5.64 9.08 3.55
C ALA A 202 4.80 10.34 3.74
N GLU A 203 5.39 11.54 3.56
CA GLU A 203 4.66 12.81 3.69
C GLU A 203 3.59 12.95 2.61
N ILE A 204 3.85 12.49 1.38
CA ILE A 204 2.84 12.43 0.30
C ILE A 204 1.67 11.54 0.73
N ALA A 205 1.93 10.37 1.27
CA ALA A 205 0.91 9.42 1.73
C ALA A 205 0.08 9.96 2.91
N VAL A 206 0.73 10.56 3.91
CA VAL A 206 0.07 11.21 5.05
C VAL A 206 -0.86 12.33 4.57
N ASN A 207 -0.35 13.24 3.71
CA ASN A 207 -1.14 14.34 3.19
C ASN A 207 -2.29 13.87 2.30
N ALA A 208 -2.14 12.76 1.57
CA ALA A 208 -3.21 12.16 0.79
C ALA A 208 -4.37 11.69 1.69
N VAL A 209 -4.06 11.01 2.80
CA VAL A 209 -5.07 10.57 3.78
C VAL A 209 -5.75 11.77 4.44
N LEU A 210 -4.99 12.77 4.90
CA LEU A 210 -5.57 13.97 5.52
C LEU A 210 -6.48 14.71 4.53
N ARG A 211 -6.08 14.83 3.28
CA ARG A 211 -6.87 15.43 2.20
C ARG A 211 -8.18 14.69 1.96
N PHE A 212 -8.12 13.36 1.91
CA PHE A 212 -9.30 12.50 1.82
C PHE A 212 -10.25 12.76 3.00
N LEU A 213 -9.75 12.75 4.23
CA LEU A 213 -10.56 12.98 5.42
C LEU A 213 -11.22 14.38 5.45
N VAL A 214 -10.50 15.41 4.97
CA VAL A 214 -11.07 16.77 4.81
C VAL A 214 -12.17 16.78 3.76
N ARG A 215 -11.94 16.21 2.59
CA ARG A 215 -12.95 16.15 1.51
C ARG A 215 -14.17 15.32 1.88
N ARG A 216 -14.02 14.37 2.78
CA ARG A 216 -15.14 13.58 3.34
C ARG A 216 -15.79 14.21 4.56
N GLY A 217 -15.39 15.41 4.96
CA GLY A 217 -15.98 16.15 6.08
C GLY A 217 -15.61 15.63 7.46
N VAL A 218 -14.63 14.70 7.55
CA VAL A 218 -14.16 14.12 8.82
C VAL A 218 -13.20 15.06 9.54
N LEU A 219 -12.44 15.87 8.81
CA LEU A 219 -11.55 16.91 9.32
C LEU A 219 -11.93 18.28 8.76
N SER A 220 -11.74 19.33 9.57
CA SER A 220 -12.00 20.72 9.22
C SER A 220 -10.72 21.57 9.21
N CYS A 221 -9.63 21.05 8.68
CA CYS A 221 -8.34 21.74 8.60
C CYS A 221 -7.94 22.08 7.16
N GLN A 222 -6.99 22.99 7.02
CA GLN A 222 -6.34 23.24 5.73
C GLN A 222 -5.36 22.11 5.42
N VAL A 223 -5.37 21.63 4.19
CA VAL A 223 -4.45 20.59 3.68
C VAL A 223 -3.83 21.04 2.36
N GLN A 224 -2.66 20.53 2.06
CA GLN A 224 -2.02 20.76 0.76
C GLN A 224 -2.95 20.29 -0.37
N LYS A 225 -3.05 21.10 -1.43
CA LYS A 225 -3.75 20.69 -2.64
C LYS A 225 -3.10 19.45 -3.23
N GLY A 226 -3.94 18.47 -3.61
CA GLY A 226 -3.49 17.33 -4.39
C GLY A 226 -3.49 17.67 -5.88
N VAL A 227 -3.23 16.65 -6.68
CA VAL A 227 -3.36 16.71 -8.14
C VAL A 227 -4.69 16.11 -8.58
N SER A 228 -5.10 16.38 -9.82
CA SER A 228 -6.18 15.65 -10.48
C SER A 228 -5.70 14.22 -10.73
N SER A 229 -6.49 13.24 -10.32
CA SER A 229 -6.15 11.83 -10.50
C SER A 229 -6.63 11.35 -11.86
N GLU A 230 -5.78 10.62 -12.56
CA GLU A 230 -6.14 9.84 -13.74
C GLU A 230 -6.51 8.42 -13.32
N GLN A 231 -7.57 7.86 -13.90
CA GLN A 231 -7.94 6.48 -13.65
C GLN A 231 -7.17 5.55 -14.60
N LEU A 232 -6.56 4.51 -14.06
CA LEU A 232 -5.80 3.50 -14.79
C LEU A 232 -6.38 2.10 -14.55
N ARG A 233 -6.20 1.24 -15.55
CA ARG A 233 -6.47 -0.20 -15.51
C ARG A 233 -5.20 -0.99 -15.80
N ASP A 234 -5.26 -2.32 -15.64
CA ASP A 234 -4.10 -3.19 -15.91
C ASP A 234 -3.56 -3.02 -17.35
N ASP A 235 -4.43 -2.82 -18.35
CA ASP A 235 -4.07 -2.64 -19.75
C ASP A 235 -3.40 -1.28 -20.07
N ASP A 236 -3.48 -0.31 -19.17
CA ASP A 236 -2.84 0.99 -19.34
C ASP A 236 -1.33 0.96 -18.97
N ILE A 237 -0.86 -0.16 -18.42
CA ILE A 237 0.53 -0.34 -18.00
C ILE A 237 1.23 -1.41 -18.82
N VAL A 238 2.23 -0.99 -19.58
CA VAL A 238 3.11 -1.90 -20.31
C VAL A 238 4.30 -2.29 -19.44
N ASN A 239 4.51 -3.59 -19.25
CA ASN A 239 5.60 -4.10 -18.43
C ASN A 239 6.84 -4.42 -19.27
N ALA A 240 7.99 -3.86 -18.88
CA ALA A 240 9.29 -4.27 -19.38
C ALA A 240 9.88 -5.34 -18.46
N HIS A 241 10.23 -6.49 -19.04
CA HIS A 241 10.70 -7.67 -18.32
C HIS A 241 12.21 -7.90 -18.52
N ALA A 242 12.84 -8.54 -17.53
CA ALA A 242 14.20 -9.04 -17.65
C ALA A 242 14.29 -10.13 -18.74
N THR A 243 15.20 -9.95 -19.68
CA THR A 243 15.48 -10.94 -20.74
C THR A 243 16.63 -11.89 -20.38
N ALA A 244 17.35 -11.61 -19.28
CA ALA A 244 18.38 -12.46 -18.70
C ALA A 244 18.31 -12.41 -17.16
N ALA A 245 18.98 -13.31 -16.48
CA ALA A 245 19.26 -13.21 -15.05
C ALA A 245 20.61 -12.51 -14.84
N GLY A 246 20.76 -11.75 -13.75
CA GLY A 246 22.01 -11.05 -13.44
C GLY A 246 21.85 -9.95 -12.38
N ILE A 247 22.89 -9.14 -12.23
CA ILE A 247 22.86 -7.94 -11.39
C ILE A 247 22.11 -6.84 -12.15
N PHE A 248 21.06 -6.30 -11.54
CA PHE A 248 20.25 -5.24 -12.17
C PHE A 248 20.66 -3.87 -11.67
N ARG A 249 20.94 -2.99 -12.62
CA ARG A 249 21.20 -1.57 -12.41
C ARG A 249 20.07 -0.74 -12.98
N CYS A 250 19.20 -0.23 -12.12
CA CYS A 250 18.12 0.68 -12.49
C CYS A 250 18.66 2.09 -12.71
N LEU A 251 18.32 2.75 -13.83
CA LEU A 251 18.82 4.06 -14.22
C LEU A 251 17.76 5.16 -14.15
N VAL A 252 16.50 4.79 -13.96
CA VAL A 252 15.35 5.72 -13.91
C VAL A 252 14.55 5.52 -12.62
N LYS A 253 13.68 6.46 -12.32
CA LYS A 253 12.79 6.42 -11.16
C LYS A 253 11.32 6.60 -11.56
N PRO A 254 10.37 6.18 -10.73
CA PRO A 254 8.96 6.46 -10.97
C PRO A 254 8.70 7.95 -11.09
N GLY A 255 7.90 8.32 -12.11
CA GLY A 255 7.60 9.69 -12.49
C GLY A 255 8.49 10.25 -13.59
N ASP A 256 9.61 9.59 -13.93
CA ASP A 256 10.44 10.03 -15.06
C ASP A 256 9.67 9.84 -16.38
N LEU A 257 9.77 10.87 -17.25
CA LEU A 257 9.25 10.80 -18.62
C LEU A 257 10.32 10.22 -19.52
N VAL A 258 9.94 9.21 -20.30
CA VAL A 258 10.84 8.48 -21.19
C VAL A 258 10.29 8.46 -22.60
N ARG A 259 11.20 8.37 -23.60
CA ARG A 259 10.89 8.17 -25.00
C ARG A 259 11.10 6.72 -25.41
N LYS A 260 10.57 6.32 -26.53
CA LYS A 260 10.90 5.02 -27.13
C LYS A 260 12.42 4.86 -27.24
N ASP A 261 12.90 3.66 -26.88
CA ASP A 261 14.31 3.25 -26.89
C ASP A 261 15.22 3.95 -25.85
N ASP A 262 14.70 4.81 -24.97
CA ASP A 262 15.49 5.33 -23.84
C ASP A 262 15.95 4.17 -22.94
N LEU A 263 17.20 4.24 -22.46
CA LEU A 263 17.80 3.26 -21.58
C LEU A 263 17.23 3.39 -20.16
N LEU A 264 16.51 2.38 -19.70
CA LEU A 264 15.87 2.33 -18.38
C LEU A 264 16.75 1.65 -17.32
N GLY A 265 17.54 0.66 -17.75
CA GLY A 265 18.40 -0.11 -16.87
C GLY A 265 19.27 -1.12 -17.62
N GLU A 266 20.13 -1.80 -16.88
CA GLU A 266 21.07 -2.78 -17.42
C GLU A 266 21.09 -4.03 -16.55
N ILE A 267 21.23 -5.19 -17.20
CA ILE A 267 21.48 -6.47 -16.56
C ILE A 267 22.94 -6.84 -16.81
N ILE A 268 23.69 -7.02 -15.74
CA ILE A 268 25.15 -7.16 -15.73
C ILE A 268 25.49 -8.58 -15.33
N ASP A 269 26.48 -9.17 -16.00
CA ASP A 269 27.06 -10.47 -15.64
C ASP A 269 27.67 -10.44 -14.23
N PRO A 270 27.26 -11.32 -13.31
CA PRO A 270 27.77 -11.28 -11.94
C PRO A 270 29.22 -11.76 -11.78
N GLY A 271 29.76 -12.45 -12.78
CA GLY A 271 31.15 -12.95 -12.77
C GLY A 271 32.14 -12.03 -13.48
N GLU A 272 31.79 -11.56 -14.65
CA GLU A 272 32.72 -10.79 -15.53
C GLU A 272 32.41 -9.29 -15.54
N GLY A 273 31.23 -8.85 -15.05
CA GLY A 273 30.88 -7.43 -14.90
C GLY A 273 30.50 -6.71 -16.19
N HIS A 274 30.41 -7.40 -17.33
CA HIS A 274 29.95 -6.81 -18.58
C HIS A 274 28.44 -6.74 -18.66
N VAL A 275 27.88 -5.83 -19.45
CA VAL A 275 26.44 -5.70 -19.68
C VAL A 275 25.94 -6.87 -20.54
N LEU A 276 25.10 -7.72 -19.95
CA LEU A 276 24.44 -8.81 -20.67
C LEU A 276 23.28 -8.32 -21.51
N ARG A 277 22.48 -7.40 -20.97
CA ARG A 277 21.28 -6.85 -21.63
C ARG A 277 21.02 -5.43 -21.18
N GLU A 278 20.60 -4.61 -22.10
CA GLU A 278 20.01 -3.31 -21.86
C GLU A 278 18.48 -3.45 -21.80
N VAL A 279 17.86 -2.74 -20.89
CA VAL A 279 16.40 -2.65 -20.77
C VAL A 279 15.99 -1.28 -21.27
N ARG A 280 15.27 -1.24 -22.39
CA ARG A 280 14.88 0.00 -23.04
C ARG A 280 13.37 0.20 -23.01
N SER A 281 12.94 1.46 -23.10
CA SER A 281 11.52 1.80 -23.13
C SER A 281 10.86 1.34 -24.43
N PRO A 282 9.71 0.63 -24.35
CA PRO A 282 8.98 0.20 -25.55
C PRO A 282 8.26 1.37 -26.25
N GLY A 283 8.10 2.51 -25.59
CA GLY A 283 7.39 3.67 -26.14
C GLY A 283 7.64 4.93 -25.33
N GLN A 284 6.99 6.02 -25.72
CA GLN A 284 7.00 7.27 -24.97
C GLN A 284 5.96 7.20 -23.82
N GLY A 285 6.36 7.61 -22.61
CA GLY A 285 5.44 7.58 -21.47
C GLY A 285 6.09 7.96 -20.16
N CYS A 286 5.45 7.55 -19.07
CA CYS A 286 5.92 7.77 -17.70
C CYS A 286 6.28 6.43 -17.05
N VAL A 287 7.40 6.38 -16.35
CA VAL A 287 7.78 5.24 -15.50
C VAL A 287 6.84 5.20 -14.31
N PHE A 288 5.92 4.23 -14.29
CA PHE A 288 4.95 4.05 -13.22
C PHE A 288 5.50 3.22 -12.07
N PHE A 289 6.26 2.17 -12.40
CA PHE A 289 6.94 1.27 -11.47
C PHE A 289 8.39 1.05 -11.89
N ALA A 290 9.31 1.03 -10.93
CA ALA A 290 10.70 0.66 -11.13
C ALA A 290 11.16 -0.36 -10.07
N CYS A 291 11.64 -1.52 -10.53
CA CYS A 291 12.18 -2.57 -9.68
C CYS A 291 13.47 -2.10 -8.98
N ARG A 292 13.63 -2.50 -7.71
CA ARG A 292 14.80 -2.19 -6.87
C ARG A 292 15.58 -3.45 -6.43
N ASP A 293 15.19 -4.62 -6.90
CA ASP A 293 16.00 -5.82 -6.66
C ASP A 293 17.35 -5.68 -7.34
N ALA A 294 18.42 -5.93 -6.58
CA ALA A 294 19.77 -5.90 -7.11
C ALA A 294 20.08 -7.14 -7.97
N LEU A 295 19.40 -8.25 -7.71
CA LEU A 295 19.50 -9.47 -8.49
C LEU A 295 18.14 -9.78 -9.11
N VAL A 296 18.13 -10.05 -10.41
CA VAL A 296 16.90 -10.31 -11.15
C VAL A 296 16.97 -11.63 -11.91
N MET A 297 15.81 -12.24 -12.04
CA MET A 297 15.63 -13.46 -12.81
C MET A 297 14.99 -13.15 -14.17
N GLN A 298 15.22 -13.99 -15.14
CA GLN A 298 14.56 -13.88 -16.44
C GLN A 298 13.03 -13.86 -16.29
N ARG A 299 12.35 -13.01 -17.03
CA ARG A 299 10.90 -12.75 -17.02
C ARG A 299 10.39 -11.94 -15.80
N GLN A 300 11.25 -11.56 -14.87
CA GLN A 300 10.85 -10.65 -13.80
C GLN A 300 10.47 -9.28 -14.37
N ILE A 301 9.41 -8.68 -13.85
CA ILE A 301 9.03 -7.30 -14.19
C ILE A 301 10.07 -6.35 -13.62
N LEU A 302 10.68 -5.53 -14.48
CA LEU A 302 11.66 -4.52 -14.09
C LEU A 302 11.05 -3.11 -14.08
N PHE A 303 10.18 -2.81 -15.04
CA PHE A 303 9.47 -1.55 -15.11
C PHE A 303 8.02 -1.76 -15.50
N GLY A 304 7.15 -0.93 -14.96
CA GLY A 304 5.80 -0.69 -15.48
C GLY A 304 5.77 0.71 -16.08
N LEU A 305 5.33 0.85 -17.30
CA LEU A 305 5.28 2.11 -18.03
C LEU A 305 3.85 2.45 -18.40
N LYS A 306 3.42 3.65 -18.07
CA LYS A 306 2.21 4.23 -18.60
C LYS A 306 2.58 4.94 -19.92
N LEU A 307 2.23 4.34 -21.05
CA LEU A 307 2.51 4.92 -22.35
C LEU A 307 1.53 6.05 -22.70
N SER A 308 1.97 7.00 -23.53
CA SER A 308 1.12 8.06 -24.09
C SER A 308 0.14 7.47 -25.11
N ALA A 309 -1.07 8.01 -25.17
CA ALA A 309 -2.18 7.46 -25.99
C ALA A 309 -1.90 7.33 -27.49
N ASP A 310 -0.95 8.08 -28.03
CA ASP A 310 -0.60 8.05 -29.47
C ASP A 310 0.17 6.79 -29.90
N GLN A 311 0.54 5.88 -28.99
CA GLN A 311 1.37 4.70 -29.27
C GLN A 311 0.80 3.37 -28.73
N ALA A 312 -0.39 3.36 -28.17
CA ALA A 312 -1.04 2.13 -27.68
C ALA A 312 -1.74 1.32 -28.81
N ALA A 313 -1.62 1.75 -30.07
CA ALA A 313 -2.33 1.19 -31.23
C ALA A 313 -1.39 0.53 -32.30
N GLU A 314 -0.10 0.33 -32.00
CA GLU A 314 0.83 -0.49 -32.81
C GLU A 314 1.27 -1.73 -32.00
#